data_3171929ec9eda1efbfb16e7196d729d6
#
_entry.id   3171929ec9eda1efbfb16e7196d729d6
#
_cell.length_a   1.000
_cell.length_b   1.000
_cell.length_c   1.000
_cell.angle_alpha   90.00
_cell.angle_beta   90.00
_cell.angle_gamma   90.00
#
_symmetry.space_group_name_H-M   'P 1'
#
loop_
_entity.id
_entity.type
_entity.pdbx_description
1 polymer ?
#
loop_
_entity_poly.entity_id
_entity_poly.type
_entity_poly.pdbx_seq_one_letter_code
_entity_poly.pdbx_strand_id
1 'polypeptide(L)'
;MTESIKTPMPDTAEWNAFFPSPYSLSVYTAAKTDFDGAKYDSRYGGKKKVLVILSDERYLAMENGKLFSTGSHPVETLLPMMHLAAAGFSFDIATLSGRRAKFEQWAMPLGDDAVMAFYEEVLAQMEKPQRLEETLKAITEASDVPYAAVFIPGGHGVLNAIPESREVHDVLHWAFANEVFIISLCHGPASLLAANDAKGFPFAGYELCVFPDSLDEGANIAIGYMPGRLKKLVGKNLAALGVKILNSDITGKVHRDRTLLTGDSPLASNALGKLAAETLLAEVK
;
A
#
# COMPACT_ATOMS: atom_id res chain seq x y z
N MET A 1 -32.82 -16.98 -3.24
CA MET A 1 -31.52 -16.31 -3.08
C MET A 1 -31.59 -15.09 -3.98
N THR A 2 -31.65 -13.89 -3.41
CA THR A 2 -31.62 -12.62 -4.18
C THR A 2 -30.25 -12.54 -4.85
N GLU A 3 -30.22 -12.44 -6.17
CA GLU A 3 -29.00 -12.20 -6.93
C GLU A 3 -28.32 -10.93 -6.37
N SER A 4 -27.09 -11.08 -5.90
CA SER A 4 -26.36 -9.96 -5.29
C SER A 4 -26.05 -8.92 -6.38
N ILE A 5 -26.35 -7.65 -6.09
CA ILE A 5 -26.26 -6.56 -7.08
C ILE A 5 -24.77 -6.34 -7.43
N LYS A 6 -24.45 -6.38 -8.73
CA LYS A 6 -23.11 -6.12 -9.30
C LYS A 6 -22.91 -4.65 -9.72
N THR A 7 -23.86 -3.78 -9.41
CA THR A 7 -23.73 -2.34 -9.71
C THR A 7 -23.05 -1.63 -8.55
N PRO A 8 -22.03 -0.79 -8.80
CA PRO A 8 -21.41 0.05 -7.79
C PRO A 8 -22.44 0.90 -7.04
N MET A 9 -22.28 1.02 -5.72
CA MET A 9 -23.22 1.74 -4.87
C MET A 9 -22.84 3.23 -4.78
N PRO A 10 -23.81 4.17 -4.89
CA PRO A 10 -23.52 5.58 -4.74
C PRO A 10 -22.91 5.89 -3.36
N ASP A 11 -21.84 6.66 -3.35
CA ASP A 11 -21.35 7.36 -2.16
C ASP A 11 -22.05 8.72 -2.09
N THR A 12 -22.98 8.84 -1.18
CA THR A 12 -23.81 10.05 -1.05
C THR A 12 -23.06 11.25 -0.47
N ALA A 13 -21.81 11.07 -0.04
CA ALA A 13 -20.98 12.16 0.50
C ALA A 13 -20.34 13.02 -0.61
N GLU A 14 -20.31 12.52 -1.87
CA GLU A 14 -19.73 13.25 -2.99
C GLU A 14 -20.51 12.97 -4.28
N TRP A 15 -20.58 14.00 -5.15
CA TRP A 15 -21.22 13.89 -6.46
C TRP A 15 -20.50 12.89 -7.35
N ASN A 16 -21.29 12.02 -8.01
CA ASN A 16 -20.81 11.03 -8.96
C ASN A 16 -19.74 10.07 -8.40
N ALA A 17 -19.75 9.84 -7.06
CA ALA A 17 -18.88 8.94 -6.36
C ALA A 17 -19.58 7.60 -6.05
N PHE A 18 -18.80 6.52 -6.03
CA PHE A 18 -19.33 5.17 -5.87
C PHE A 18 -18.41 4.31 -5.01
N PHE A 19 -19.04 3.50 -4.15
CA PHE A 19 -18.44 2.35 -3.49
C PHE A 19 -18.52 1.09 -4.37
N PRO A 20 -17.76 0.04 -4.05
CA PRO A 20 -17.91 -1.27 -4.67
C PRO A 20 -19.36 -1.80 -4.55
N SER A 21 -19.72 -2.69 -5.45
CA SER A 21 -21.01 -3.37 -5.40
C SER A 21 -21.10 -4.36 -4.23
N PRO A 22 -22.30 -4.67 -3.71
CA PRO A 22 -22.48 -5.71 -2.69
C PRO A 22 -21.93 -7.07 -3.11
N TYR A 23 -22.06 -7.42 -4.40
CA TYR A 23 -21.50 -8.66 -4.93
C TYR A 23 -19.97 -8.67 -4.84
N SER A 24 -19.30 -7.63 -5.31
CA SER A 24 -17.84 -7.57 -5.28
C SER A 24 -17.28 -7.59 -3.86
N LEU A 25 -17.94 -6.93 -2.91
CA LEU A 25 -17.57 -6.98 -1.50
C LEU A 25 -17.69 -8.40 -0.94
N SER A 26 -18.74 -9.16 -1.29
CA SER A 26 -18.89 -10.54 -0.85
C SER A 26 -17.82 -11.49 -1.39
N VAL A 27 -17.15 -11.11 -2.48
CA VAL A 27 -16.07 -11.90 -3.11
C VAL A 27 -14.69 -11.49 -2.64
N TYR A 28 -14.46 -10.17 -2.48
CA TYR A 28 -13.12 -9.62 -2.26
C TYR A 28 -12.83 -9.18 -0.83
N THR A 29 -13.82 -9.22 0.07
CA THR A 29 -13.59 -8.90 1.48
C THR A 29 -13.93 -10.07 2.38
N ALA A 30 -13.24 -10.16 3.50
CA ALA A 30 -13.52 -11.15 4.54
C ALA A 30 -13.55 -10.47 5.91
N ALA A 31 -14.42 -10.97 6.78
CA ALA A 31 -14.50 -10.47 8.15
C ALA A 31 -13.24 -10.78 8.98
N LYS A 32 -12.48 -11.80 8.59
CA LYS A 32 -11.22 -12.20 9.23
C LYS A 32 -10.12 -12.32 8.20
N THR A 33 -8.88 -12.09 8.65
CA THR A 33 -7.67 -12.25 7.85
C THR A 33 -7.06 -13.65 8.01
N ASP A 34 -5.95 -13.90 7.32
CA ASP A 34 -5.11 -15.08 7.49
C ASP A 34 -3.99 -14.87 8.53
N PHE A 35 -4.09 -13.81 9.35
CA PHE A 35 -3.11 -13.54 10.39
C PHE A 35 -3.04 -14.68 11.41
N ASP A 36 -1.91 -15.35 11.46
CA ASP A 36 -1.64 -16.50 12.31
C ASP A 36 -0.71 -16.20 13.51
N GLY A 37 -0.52 -14.90 13.77
CA GLY A 37 0.35 -14.40 14.84
C GLY A 37 1.71 -13.93 14.29
N ALA A 38 2.36 -13.08 15.08
CA ALA A 38 3.68 -12.55 14.78
C ALA A 38 4.62 -12.82 15.96
N LYS A 39 5.54 -13.79 15.79
CA LYS A 39 6.54 -14.16 16.82
C LYS A 39 7.90 -14.29 16.14
N TYR A 40 8.89 -13.65 16.72
CA TYR A 40 10.27 -13.64 16.23
C TYR A 40 11.23 -13.96 17.39
N ASP A 41 12.29 -14.71 17.11
CA ASP A 41 13.27 -15.11 18.12
C ASP A 41 14.11 -13.93 18.65
N SER A 42 14.18 -12.85 17.87
CA SER A 42 14.84 -11.61 18.24
C SER A 42 13.92 -10.41 17.98
N ARG A 43 14.25 -9.29 18.62
CA ARG A 43 13.57 -8.00 18.39
C ARG A 43 14.62 -6.94 18.10
N TYR A 44 14.29 -6.08 17.17
CA TYR A 44 15.08 -4.90 16.88
C TYR A 44 15.09 -3.97 18.09
N GLY A 45 16.27 -3.62 18.59
CA GLY A 45 16.46 -2.73 19.73
C GLY A 45 17.09 -1.38 19.36
N GLY A 46 17.24 -1.11 18.06
CA GLY A 46 17.80 0.14 17.56
C GLY A 46 16.79 1.28 17.50
N LYS A 47 17.17 2.40 16.87
CA LYS A 47 16.38 3.62 16.81
C LYS A 47 15.67 3.83 15.47
N LYS A 48 16.03 3.07 14.44
CA LYS A 48 15.41 3.23 13.12
C LYS A 48 13.95 2.80 13.14
N LYS A 49 13.10 3.58 12.52
CA LYS A 49 11.67 3.32 12.40
C LYS A 49 11.31 2.80 11.01
N VAL A 50 10.04 2.56 10.76
CA VAL A 50 9.47 2.38 9.42
C VAL A 50 8.62 3.59 9.10
N LEU A 51 8.92 4.25 7.98
CA LEU A 51 8.06 5.31 7.44
C LEU A 51 6.92 4.67 6.66
N VAL A 52 5.68 4.89 7.10
CA VAL A 52 4.48 4.39 6.42
C VAL A 52 3.82 5.54 5.68
N ILE A 53 3.69 5.46 4.36
CA ILE A 53 3.04 6.48 3.54
C ILE A 53 1.67 5.99 3.11
N LEU A 54 0.62 6.68 3.57
CA LEU A 54 -0.78 6.35 3.32
C LEU A 54 -1.45 7.40 2.42
N SER A 55 -2.53 6.99 1.75
CA SER A 55 -3.39 7.90 0.99
C SER A 55 -4.22 8.77 1.93
N ASP A 56 -4.31 10.06 1.65
CA ASP A 56 -5.20 11.02 2.30
C ASP A 56 -6.31 11.53 1.37
N GLU A 57 -6.38 11.00 0.15
CA GLU A 57 -7.46 11.26 -0.80
C GLU A 57 -8.37 10.04 -0.94
N ARG A 58 -9.69 10.31 -0.91
CA ARG A 58 -10.71 9.27 -0.99
C ARG A 58 -11.13 8.96 -2.43
N TYR A 59 -11.19 9.97 -3.27
CA TYR A 59 -11.88 9.87 -4.56
C TYR A 59 -10.91 9.73 -5.71
N LEU A 60 -10.81 8.51 -6.25
CA LEU A 60 -10.02 8.23 -7.45
C LEU A 60 -10.87 8.47 -8.71
N ALA A 61 -10.43 9.41 -9.54
CA ALA A 61 -11.12 9.74 -10.78
C ALA A 61 -10.90 8.66 -11.85
N MET A 62 -11.98 8.06 -12.33
CA MET A 62 -11.99 7.05 -13.39
C MET A 62 -12.01 7.69 -14.79
N GLU A 63 -11.76 6.89 -15.85
CA GLU A 63 -11.81 7.38 -17.24
C GLU A 63 -13.17 7.96 -17.65
N ASN A 64 -14.26 7.38 -17.14
CA ASN A 64 -15.64 7.81 -17.43
C ASN A 64 -16.11 9.01 -16.60
N GLY A 65 -15.22 9.66 -15.85
CA GLY A 65 -15.53 10.81 -15.00
C GLY A 65 -16.23 10.47 -13.68
N LYS A 66 -16.49 9.20 -13.39
CA LYS A 66 -16.96 8.78 -12.07
C LYS A 66 -15.82 8.81 -11.08
N LEU A 67 -16.17 8.89 -9.79
CA LEU A 67 -15.24 8.84 -8.68
C LEU A 67 -15.36 7.49 -7.97
N PHE A 68 -14.25 6.81 -7.79
CA PHE A 68 -14.21 5.60 -6.95
C PHE A 68 -13.87 6.00 -5.52
N SER A 69 -14.79 5.73 -4.59
CA SER A 69 -14.57 5.95 -3.16
C SER A 69 -13.67 4.85 -2.61
N THR A 70 -12.42 5.18 -2.35
CA THR A 70 -11.33 4.24 -2.04
C THR A 70 -10.43 4.78 -0.91
N GLY A 71 -9.24 4.27 -0.78
CA GLY A 71 -8.22 4.64 0.21
C GLY A 71 -7.08 3.64 0.22
N SER A 72 -6.27 3.62 1.27
CA SER A 72 -5.35 2.53 1.55
C SER A 72 -6.13 1.28 1.97
N HIS A 73 -5.69 0.09 1.54
CA HIS A 73 -6.36 -1.15 1.92
C HIS A 73 -6.00 -1.53 3.38
N PRO A 74 -6.98 -1.73 4.29
CA PRO A 74 -6.70 -1.92 5.71
C PRO A 74 -5.88 -3.17 6.00
N VAL A 75 -6.20 -4.33 5.39
CA VAL A 75 -5.46 -5.57 5.61
C VAL A 75 -4.01 -5.46 5.12
N GLU A 76 -3.82 -4.83 3.96
CA GLU A 76 -2.50 -4.59 3.36
C GLU A 76 -1.64 -3.62 4.17
N THR A 77 -2.27 -2.73 4.92
CA THR A 77 -1.59 -1.81 5.83
C THR A 77 -1.27 -2.49 7.16
N LEU A 78 -2.28 -3.09 7.79
CA LEU A 78 -2.19 -3.52 9.19
C LEU A 78 -1.36 -4.80 9.36
N LEU A 79 -1.53 -5.82 8.51
CA LEU A 79 -0.82 -7.08 8.71
C LEU A 79 0.72 -6.93 8.61
N PRO A 80 1.28 -6.27 7.58
CA PRO A 80 2.71 -6.01 7.57
C PRO A 80 3.18 -5.16 8.76
N MET A 81 2.40 -4.16 9.19
CA MET A 81 2.74 -3.37 10.38
C MET A 81 2.73 -4.21 11.66
N MET A 82 1.79 -5.14 11.83
CA MET A 82 1.75 -6.05 12.99
C MET A 82 3.01 -6.91 13.08
N HIS A 83 3.48 -7.45 11.95
CA HIS A 83 4.73 -8.21 11.89
C HIS A 83 5.96 -7.34 12.24
N LEU A 84 6.03 -6.14 11.67
CA LEU A 84 7.11 -5.20 11.94
C LEU A 84 7.11 -4.71 13.39
N ALA A 85 5.92 -4.45 13.98
CA ALA A 85 5.80 -4.09 15.40
C ALA A 85 6.25 -5.24 16.32
N ALA A 86 5.85 -6.47 16.03
CA ALA A 86 6.28 -7.66 16.76
C ALA A 86 7.80 -7.87 16.66
N ALA A 87 8.40 -7.54 15.51
CA ALA A 87 9.84 -7.54 15.30
C ALA A 87 10.57 -6.38 16.02
N GLY A 88 9.85 -5.41 16.61
CA GLY A 88 10.41 -4.33 17.43
C GLY A 88 10.55 -2.99 16.72
N PHE A 89 10.05 -2.86 15.48
CA PHE A 89 10.07 -1.58 14.77
C PHE A 89 8.86 -0.71 15.16
N SER A 90 9.10 0.56 15.37
CA SER A 90 8.07 1.59 15.51
C SER A 90 7.83 2.31 14.18
N PHE A 91 6.77 3.11 14.12
CA PHE A 91 6.32 3.75 12.89
C PHE A 91 6.30 5.26 13.01
N ASP A 92 6.60 5.93 11.91
CA ASP A 92 6.13 7.27 11.60
C ASP A 92 5.16 7.15 10.42
N ILE A 93 3.94 7.63 10.59
CA ILE A 93 2.90 7.58 9.57
C ILE A 93 2.79 8.95 8.92
N ALA A 94 2.87 9.00 7.60
CA ALA A 94 2.76 10.21 6.82
C ALA A 94 1.71 10.09 5.71
N THR A 95 1.15 11.23 5.32
CA THR A 95 0.36 11.40 4.11
C THR A 95 0.88 12.62 3.35
N LEU A 96 0.54 12.77 2.07
CA LEU A 96 1.04 13.89 1.27
C LEU A 96 0.72 15.23 1.91
N SER A 97 -0.50 15.43 2.40
CA SER A 97 -0.97 16.71 2.96
C SER A 97 -0.90 16.80 4.48
N GLY A 98 -0.58 15.72 5.20
CA GLY A 98 -0.71 15.63 6.65
C GLY A 98 -2.15 15.49 7.15
N ARG A 99 -3.13 15.33 6.25
CA ARG A 99 -4.51 15.03 6.62
C ARG A 99 -4.68 13.56 6.95
N ARG A 100 -5.74 13.25 7.73
CA ARG A 100 -6.12 11.89 8.13
C ARG A 100 -6.03 10.92 6.98
N ALA A 101 -5.39 9.77 7.19
CA ALA A 101 -5.34 8.67 6.24
C ALA A 101 -6.74 8.17 5.89
N LYS A 102 -6.95 7.87 4.62
CA LYS A 102 -8.20 7.30 4.09
C LYS A 102 -8.02 5.81 3.88
N PHE A 103 -8.99 5.05 4.37
CA PHE A 103 -9.04 3.61 4.20
C PHE A 103 -10.24 3.18 3.37
N GLU A 104 -10.09 2.07 2.69
CA GLU A 104 -11.18 1.29 2.12
C GLU A 104 -11.98 0.67 3.27
N GLN A 105 -12.85 1.48 3.91
CA GLN A 105 -13.59 1.13 5.14
C GLN A 105 -14.41 -0.16 4.98
N TRP A 106 -14.88 -0.42 3.78
CA TRP A 106 -15.63 -1.61 3.42
C TRP A 106 -14.78 -2.90 3.39
N ALA A 107 -13.45 -2.78 3.40
CA ALA A 107 -12.51 -3.89 3.48
C ALA A 107 -11.95 -4.10 4.90
N MET A 108 -12.41 -3.35 5.90
CA MET A 108 -11.97 -3.49 7.28
C MET A 108 -12.35 -4.89 7.82
N PRO A 109 -11.39 -5.67 8.36
CA PRO A 109 -11.65 -7.03 8.84
C PRO A 109 -12.26 -7.02 10.25
N LEU A 110 -13.51 -6.55 10.36
CA LEU A 110 -14.18 -6.28 11.64
C LEU A 110 -14.37 -7.51 12.55
N GLY A 111 -14.24 -8.71 12.04
CA GLY A 111 -14.30 -9.95 12.82
C GLY A 111 -12.93 -10.49 13.26
N ASP A 112 -11.85 -9.74 13.02
CA ASP A 112 -10.49 -10.11 13.41
C ASP A 112 -10.03 -9.24 14.59
N ASP A 113 -10.26 -9.73 15.81
CA ASP A 113 -10.00 -8.97 17.03
C ASP A 113 -8.55 -8.53 17.17
N ALA A 114 -7.59 -9.34 16.70
CA ALA A 114 -6.17 -9.01 16.81
C ALA A 114 -5.81 -7.84 15.88
N VAL A 115 -6.32 -7.87 14.65
CA VAL A 115 -6.08 -6.80 13.67
C VAL A 115 -6.78 -5.52 14.09
N MET A 116 -8.01 -5.62 14.62
CA MET A 116 -8.75 -4.46 15.09
C MET A 116 -8.12 -3.81 16.33
N ALA A 117 -7.61 -4.62 17.26
CA ALA A 117 -6.86 -4.10 18.41
C ALA A 117 -5.60 -3.34 17.99
N PHE A 118 -4.84 -3.88 17.03
CA PHE A 118 -3.68 -3.18 16.49
C PHE A 118 -4.06 -1.89 15.73
N TYR A 119 -5.17 -1.92 14.99
CA TYR A 119 -5.68 -0.71 14.33
C TYR A 119 -5.95 0.41 15.34
N GLU A 120 -6.59 0.09 16.48
CA GLU A 120 -6.83 1.08 17.54
C GLU A 120 -5.53 1.59 18.18
N GLU A 121 -4.51 0.74 18.34
CA GLU A 121 -3.19 1.14 18.85
C GLU A 121 -2.53 2.22 17.96
N VAL A 122 -2.62 2.08 16.64
CA VAL A 122 -2.00 3.01 15.69
C VAL A 122 -2.92 4.11 15.18
N LEU A 123 -4.20 4.09 15.56
CA LEU A 123 -5.25 4.99 15.05
C LEU A 123 -4.89 6.47 15.22
N ALA A 124 -4.35 6.85 16.37
CA ALA A 124 -4.01 8.25 16.66
C ALA A 124 -2.99 8.82 15.67
N GLN A 125 -2.04 8.00 15.21
CA GLN A 125 -1.08 8.40 14.18
C GLN A 125 -1.72 8.47 12.78
N MET A 126 -2.69 7.60 12.49
CA MET A 126 -3.42 7.60 11.23
C MET A 126 -4.41 8.76 11.12
N GLU A 127 -4.93 9.23 12.25
CA GLU A 127 -5.81 10.40 12.32
C GLU A 127 -5.06 11.73 12.21
N LYS A 128 -3.82 11.77 12.71
CA LYS A 128 -2.93 12.94 12.70
C LYS A 128 -1.56 12.54 12.17
N PRO A 129 -1.47 12.12 10.90
CA PRO A 129 -0.20 11.73 10.28
C PRO A 129 0.69 12.96 10.09
N GLN A 130 1.96 12.72 9.90
CA GLN A 130 2.90 13.75 9.49
C GLN A 130 2.62 14.18 8.05
N ARG A 131 2.94 15.42 7.73
CA ARG A 131 3.00 15.86 6.34
C ARG A 131 4.29 15.34 5.71
N LEU A 132 4.20 14.68 4.55
CA LEU A 132 5.35 14.01 3.94
C LEU A 132 6.50 14.99 3.62
N GLU A 133 6.19 16.23 3.25
CA GLU A 133 7.18 17.29 3.06
C GLU A 133 8.00 17.57 4.33
N GLU A 134 7.37 17.61 5.49
CA GLU A 134 8.03 17.82 6.78
C GLU A 134 8.90 16.61 7.17
N THR A 135 8.39 15.40 6.92
CA THR A 135 9.15 14.15 7.11
C THR A 135 10.39 14.13 6.22
N LEU A 136 10.24 14.49 4.94
CA LEU A 136 11.35 14.56 3.99
C LEU A 136 12.42 15.56 4.44
N LYS A 137 12.01 16.74 4.92
CA LYS A 137 12.93 17.72 5.47
C LYS A 137 13.70 17.15 6.66
N ALA A 138 13.01 16.50 7.60
CA ALA A 138 13.65 15.87 8.76
C ALA A 138 14.64 14.77 8.35
N ILE A 139 14.32 13.97 7.32
CA ILE A 139 15.22 12.95 6.76
C ILE A 139 16.50 13.58 6.18
N THR A 140 16.37 14.68 5.43
CA THR A 140 17.51 15.32 4.75
C THR A 140 18.40 16.12 5.70
N GLU A 141 17.86 16.57 6.83
CA GLU A 141 18.60 17.29 7.87
C GLU A 141 19.23 16.32 8.91
N ALA A 142 18.83 15.05 8.92
CA ALA A 142 19.33 14.06 9.87
C ALA A 142 20.81 13.71 9.59
N SER A 143 21.60 13.54 10.65
CA SER A 143 22.98 13.05 10.55
C SER A 143 23.06 11.56 10.25
N ASP A 144 22.04 10.81 10.63
CA ASP A 144 21.94 9.36 10.49
C ASP A 144 20.72 8.99 9.67
N VAL A 145 20.69 7.80 9.09
CA VAL A 145 19.53 7.24 8.36
C VAL A 145 18.45 6.84 9.37
N PRO A 146 17.33 7.60 9.50
CA PRO A 146 16.36 7.41 10.59
C PRO A 146 15.40 6.24 10.37
N TYR A 147 15.29 5.74 9.14
CA TYR A 147 14.35 4.68 8.79
C TYR A 147 15.05 3.41 8.32
N ALA A 148 14.55 2.27 8.77
CA ALA A 148 14.91 0.94 8.29
C ALA A 148 14.22 0.61 6.97
N ALA A 149 12.98 1.10 6.80
CA ALA A 149 12.18 0.90 5.62
C ALA A 149 11.21 2.07 5.36
N VAL A 150 10.82 2.21 4.09
CA VAL A 150 9.65 2.96 3.63
C VAL A 150 8.60 1.95 3.24
N PHE A 151 7.42 2.01 3.84
CA PHE A 151 6.30 1.13 3.55
C PHE A 151 5.16 1.91 2.88
N ILE A 152 4.79 1.51 1.67
CA ILE A 152 3.68 2.09 0.91
C ILE A 152 2.70 0.96 0.59
N PRO A 153 1.65 0.76 1.40
CA PRO A 153 0.66 -0.27 1.15
C PRO A 153 -0.19 0.04 -0.08
N GLY A 154 -0.95 -0.95 -0.53
CA GLY A 154 -1.86 -0.76 -1.64
C GLY A 154 -3.25 -0.28 -1.22
N GLY A 155 -4.25 -0.74 -1.93
CA GLY A 155 -5.56 -0.13 -2.08
C GLY A 155 -5.54 0.85 -3.26
N HIS A 156 -6.67 1.06 -3.91
CA HIS A 156 -6.70 1.94 -5.09
C HIS A 156 -6.42 3.41 -4.75
N GLY A 157 -6.53 3.80 -3.47
CA GLY A 157 -6.24 5.16 -3.02
C GLY A 157 -4.79 5.60 -3.26
N VAL A 158 -3.83 4.66 -3.31
CA VAL A 158 -2.43 4.97 -3.63
C VAL A 158 -2.28 5.57 -5.03
N LEU A 159 -3.20 5.28 -5.94
CA LEU A 159 -3.19 5.82 -7.31
C LEU A 159 -3.55 7.32 -7.37
N ASN A 160 -4.04 7.89 -6.26
CA ASN A 160 -4.30 9.32 -6.14
C ASN A 160 -3.01 10.06 -5.76
N ALA A 161 -2.50 10.88 -6.65
CA ALA A 161 -1.38 11.80 -6.46
C ALA A 161 -0.03 11.16 -6.06
N ILE A 162 0.00 10.04 -5.33
CA ILE A 162 1.25 9.40 -4.85
C ILE A 162 2.22 9.09 -6.00
N PRO A 163 1.80 8.51 -7.14
CA PRO A 163 2.70 8.19 -8.25
C PRO A 163 3.27 9.42 -8.99
N GLU A 164 2.71 10.61 -8.74
CA GLU A 164 3.12 11.87 -9.36
C GLU A 164 3.66 12.88 -8.34
N SER A 165 3.75 12.48 -7.03
CA SER A 165 4.20 13.37 -5.97
C SER A 165 5.72 13.58 -6.02
N ARG A 166 6.12 14.85 -5.91
CA ARG A 166 7.52 15.23 -5.77
C ARG A 166 8.11 14.75 -4.45
N GLU A 167 7.35 14.79 -3.38
CA GLU A 167 7.80 14.33 -2.07
C GLU A 167 8.05 12.82 -2.06
N VAL A 168 7.18 12.04 -2.72
CA VAL A 168 7.38 10.58 -2.88
C VAL A 168 8.60 10.30 -3.77
N HIS A 169 8.77 11.05 -4.85
CA HIS A 169 10.00 11.01 -5.67
C HIS A 169 11.25 11.15 -4.79
N ASP A 170 11.30 12.22 -3.99
CA ASP A 170 12.49 12.54 -3.20
C ASP A 170 12.73 11.50 -2.08
N VAL A 171 11.66 10.99 -1.43
CA VAL A 171 11.76 9.90 -0.44
C VAL A 171 12.27 8.61 -1.09
N LEU A 172 11.78 8.23 -2.28
CA LEU A 172 12.22 7.01 -2.97
C LEU A 172 13.68 7.11 -3.44
N HIS A 173 14.09 8.26 -3.96
CA HIS A 173 15.50 8.51 -4.31
C HIS A 173 16.41 8.48 -3.09
N TRP A 174 15.96 9.08 -1.98
CA TRP A 174 16.68 9.00 -0.71
C TRP A 174 16.80 7.55 -0.20
N ALA A 175 15.71 6.81 -0.23
CA ALA A 175 15.70 5.41 0.20
C ALA A 175 16.63 4.56 -0.67
N PHE A 176 16.60 4.74 -1.99
CA PHE A 176 17.47 4.06 -2.92
C PHE A 176 18.96 4.39 -2.67
N ALA A 177 19.30 5.66 -2.48
CA ALA A 177 20.67 6.11 -2.26
C ALA A 177 21.27 5.65 -0.91
N ASN A 178 20.42 5.40 0.09
CA ASN A 178 20.83 4.97 1.44
C ASN A 178 20.57 3.49 1.71
N GLU A 179 20.24 2.70 0.68
CA GLU A 179 19.93 1.27 0.79
C GLU A 179 18.83 0.96 1.82
N VAL A 180 17.89 1.91 2.03
CA VAL A 180 16.73 1.74 2.88
C VAL A 180 15.73 0.82 2.16
N PHE A 181 15.18 -0.13 2.89
CA PHE A 181 14.21 -1.07 2.33
C PHE A 181 12.94 -0.34 1.87
N ILE A 182 12.35 -0.81 0.78
CA ILE A 182 11.03 -0.38 0.30
C ILE A 182 10.11 -1.59 0.35
N ILE A 183 8.99 -1.45 1.06
CA ILE A 183 7.98 -2.50 1.21
C ILE A 183 6.70 -2.00 0.53
N SER A 184 6.11 -2.80 -0.35
CA SER A 184 4.89 -2.41 -1.04
C SER A 184 4.11 -3.61 -1.54
N LEU A 185 2.79 -3.50 -1.75
CA LEU A 185 2.00 -4.61 -2.31
C LEU A 185 0.79 -4.10 -3.08
N CYS A 186 0.19 -5.02 -3.86
CA CYS A 186 -1.04 -4.75 -4.60
C CYS A 186 -0.85 -3.56 -5.56
N HIS A 187 -1.58 -2.45 -5.37
CA HIS A 187 -1.40 -1.22 -6.12
C HIS A 187 -0.29 -0.31 -5.58
N GLY A 188 0.22 -0.59 -4.38
CA GLY A 188 1.29 0.19 -3.74
C GLY A 188 2.53 0.44 -4.60
N PRO A 189 3.01 -0.56 -5.40
CA PRO A 189 4.14 -0.36 -6.30
C PRO A 189 3.96 0.72 -7.35
N ALA A 190 2.73 1.22 -7.59
CA ALA A 190 2.50 2.41 -8.41
C ALA A 190 3.28 3.63 -7.91
N SER A 191 3.55 3.70 -6.59
CA SER A 191 4.37 4.75 -5.99
C SER A 191 5.77 4.87 -6.59
N LEU A 192 6.35 3.75 -7.06
CA LEU A 192 7.67 3.72 -7.70
C LEU A 192 7.71 4.59 -8.96
N LEU A 193 6.56 4.79 -9.64
CA LEU A 193 6.47 5.65 -10.82
C LEU A 193 6.90 7.09 -10.51
N ALA A 194 6.72 7.56 -9.28
CA ALA A 194 7.18 8.88 -8.86
C ALA A 194 8.70 9.05 -8.99
N ALA A 195 9.48 7.96 -8.88
CA ALA A 195 10.94 8.03 -8.95
C ALA A 195 11.51 8.18 -10.37
N ASN A 196 10.65 8.17 -11.39
CA ASN A 196 11.11 8.37 -12.78
C ASN A 196 11.35 9.84 -13.07
N ASP A 197 12.58 10.16 -13.49
CA ASP A 197 12.97 11.53 -13.84
C ASP A 197 13.88 11.58 -15.10
N ALA A 198 14.40 12.75 -15.42
CA ALA A 198 15.29 12.96 -16.57
C ALA A 198 16.63 12.20 -16.49
N LYS A 199 17.02 11.73 -15.29
CA LYS A 199 18.23 10.92 -15.06
C LYS A 199 17.97 9.42 -15.24
N GLY A 200 16.70 9.03 -15.33
CA GLY A 200 16.25 7.66 -15.49
C GLY A 200 15.38 7.17 -14.34
N PHE A 201 15.13 5.89 -14.33
CA PHE A 201 14.29 5.22 -13.33
C PHE A 201 15.14 4.27 -12.48
N PRO A 202 15.32 4.52 -11.19
CA PRO A 202 16.27 3.77 -10.35
C PRO A 202 15.86 2.29 -10.18
N PHE A 203 14.58 1.95 -10.39
CA PHE A 203 14.08 0.59 -10.28
C PHE A 203 14.02 -0.15 -11.63
N ALA A 204 14.62 0.38 -12.70
CA ALA A 204 14.75 -0.35 -13.97
C ALA A 204 15.53 -1.66 -13.76
N GLY A 205 15.02 -2.76 -14.33
CA GLY A 205 15.59 -4.09 -14.15
C GLY A 205 15.29 -4.76 -12.81
N TYR A 206 14.46 -4.16 -11.95
CA TYR A 206 13.95 -4.83 -10.76
C TYR A 206 12.83 -5.80 -11.11
N GLU A 207 12.76 -6.88 -10.33
CA GLU A 207 11.68 -7.87 -10.37
C GLU A 207 10.71 -7.62 -9.20
N LEU A 208 9.39 -7.58 -9.46
CA LEU A 208 8.41 -7.35 -8.41
C LEU A 208 7.06 -8.00 -8.67
N CYS A 209 6.29 -8.17 -7.61
CA CYS A 209 4.88 -8.51 -7.66
C CYS A 209 4.03 -7.24 -7.57
N VAL A 210 2.88 -7.23 -8.27
CA VAL A 210 1.95 -6.10 -8.31
C VAL A 210 0.54 -6.63 -8.56
N PHE A 211 -0.50 -5.86 -8.22
CA PHE A 211 -1.87 -6.23 -8.58
C PHE A 211 -2.01 -6.34 -10.10
N PRO A 212 -2.57 -7.46 -10.63
CA PRO A 212 -2.63 -7.69 -12.06
C PRO A 212 -3.55 -6.71 -12.79
N ASP A 213 -3.02 -6.03 -13.80
CA ASP A 213 -3.78 -5.10 -14.65
C ASP A 213 -5.01 -5.74 -15.30
N SER A 214 -4.94 -7.03 -15.65
CA SER A 214 -6.04 -7.77 -16.26
C SER A 214 -7.29 -7.85 -15.37
N LEU A 215 -7.14 -7.85 -14.06
CA LEU A 215 -8.27 -7.81 -13.13
C LEU A 215 -8.90 -6.42 -13.09
N ASP A 216 -8.12 -5.35 -13.09
CA ASP A 216 -8.62 -3.98 -13.13
C ASP A 216 -9.26 -3.61 -14.47
N GLU A 217 -8.76 -4.15 -15.57
CA GLU A 217 -9.37 -3.95 -16.90
C GLU A 217 -10.63 -4.79 -17.14
N GLY A 218 -10.79 -5.90 -16.42
CA GLY A 218 -11.84 -6.90 -16.69
C GLY A 218 -12.73 -7.19 -15.48
N ALA A 219 -12.33 -8.11 -14.63
CA ALA A 219 -13.17 -8.68 -13.58
C ALA A 219 -13.68 -7.63 -12.60
N ASN A 220 -12.84 -6.70 -12.17
CA ASN A 220 -13.21 -5.66 -11.20
C ASN A 220 -14.32 -4.74 -11.71
N ILE A 221 -14.35 -4.48 -13.01
CA ILE A 221 -15.43 -3.71 -13.64
C ILE A 221 -16.68 -4.57 -13.80
N ALA A 222 -16.50 -5.82 -14.28
CA ALA A 222 -17.62 -6.72 -14.58
C ALA A 222 -18.47 -7.07 -13.34
N ILE A 223 -17.85 -7.12 -12.16
CA ILE A 223 -18.57 -7.37 -10.90
C ILE A 223 -18.93 -6.10 -10.14
N GLY A 224 -18.61 -4.93 -10.69
CA GLY A 224 -18.91 -3.63 -10.09
C GLY A 224 -18.05 -3.31 -8.85
N TYR A 225 -16.83 -3.83 -8.78
CA TYR A 225 -15.87 -3.42 -7.75
C TYR A 225 -15.44 -1.97 -7.97
N MET A 226 -15.15 -1.60 -9.22
CA MET A 226 -14.89 -0.23 -9.62
C MET A 226 -16.03 0.35 -10.47
N PRO A 227 -16.30 1.67 -10.36
CA PRO A 227 -17.34 2.32 -11.15
C PRO A 227 -16.95 2.63 -12.61
N GLY A 228 -15.71 2.34 -13.00
CA GLY A 228 -15.15 2.59 -14.32
C GLY A 228 -13.73 2.05 -14.46
N ARG A 229 -13.07 2.39 -15.57
CA ARG A 229 -11.68 2.01 -15.86
C ARG A 229 -10.70 2.94 -15.17
N LEU A 230 -9.56 2.41 -14.76
CA LEU A 230 -8.42 3.20 -14.30
C LEU A 230 -7.81 3.99 -15.46
N LYS A 231 -7.36 5.22 -15.19
CA LYS A 231 -6.65 6.04 -16.19
C LYS A 231 -5.25 5.52 -16.49
N LYS A 232 -4.63 4.81 -15.55
CA LYS A 232 -3.29 4.25 -15.66
C LYS A 232 -3.26 2.88 -14.99
N LEU A 233 -2.66 1.92 -15.67
CA LEU A 233 -2.47 0.56 -15.18
C LEU A 233 -1.09 0.42 -14.55
N VAL A 234 -1.01 -0.19 -13.38
CA VAL A 234 0.21 -0.22 -12.58
C VAL A 234 1.29 -1.06 -13.24
N GLY A 235 0.99 -2.32 -13.56
CA GLY A 235 1.94 -3.25 -14.15
C GLY A 235 2.46 -2.78 -15.50
N LYS A 236 1.58 -2.30 -16.37
CA LYS A 236 1.93 -1.78 -17.69
C LYS A 236 2.88 -0.58 -17.63
N ASN A 237 2.61 0.37 -16.73
CA ASN A 237 3.44 1.56 -16.60
C ASN A 237 4.82 1.24 -16.00
N LEU A 238 4.89 0.36 -15.00
CA LEU A 238 6.16 -0.10 -14.43
C LEU A 238 6.98 -0.91 -15.45
N ALA A 239 6.34 -1.81 -16.18
CA ALA A 239 7.00 -2.58 -17.25
C ALA A 239 7.58 -1.68 -18.36
N ALA A 240 6.87 -0.60 -18.71
CA ALA A 240 7.37 0.39 -19.68
C ALA A 240 8.65 1.12 -19.22
N LEU A 241 8.88 1.18 -17.91
CA LEU A 241 10.11 1.71 -17.29
C LEU A 241 11.19 0.64 -17.04
N GLY A 242 10.99 -0.58 -17.55
CA GLY A 242 11.97 -1.67 -17.47
C GLY A 242 11.86 -2.56 -16.24
N VAL A 243 10.76 -2.48 -15.49
CA VAL A 243 10.48 -3.41 -14.37
C VAL A 243 9.96 -4.74 -14.93
N LYS A 244 10.36 -5.83 -14.31
CA LYS A 244 9.86 -7.17 -14.64
C LYS A 244 8.77 -7.58 -13.63
N ILE A 245 7.54 -7.68 -14.09
CA ILE A 245 6.40 -8.14 -13.30
C ILE A 245 6.41 -9.68 -13.24
N LEU A 246 6.35 -10.23 -12.02
CA LEU A 246 6.53 -11.66 -11.76
C LEU A 246 5.22 -12.46 -11.67
N ASN A 247 4.08 -11.80 -11.66
CA ASN A 247 2.78 -12.44 -11.55
C ASN A 247 1.80 -11.91 -12.58
N SER A 248 0.89 -12.76 -13.00
CA SER A 248 -0.25 -12.44 -13.88
C SER A 248 -1.59 -12.59 -13.15
N ASP A 249 -1.56 -13.08 -11.90
CA ASP A 249 -2.71 -13.46 -11.10
C ASP A 249 -2.49 -13.10 -9.63
N ILE A 250 -3.54 -13.13 -8.81
CA ILE A 250 -3.46 -12.94 -7.36
C ILE A 250 -3.39 -14.31 -6.67
N THR A 251 -2.25 -14.59 -6.04
CA THR A 251 -2.00 -15.87 -5.37
C THR A 251 -1.43 -15.72 -3.96
N GLY A 252 -1.28 -14.49 -3.47
CA GLY A 252 -0.56 -14.19 -2.24
C GLY A 252 0.96 -14.24 -2.43
N LYS A 253 1.43 -14.09 -3.67
CA LYS A 253 2.87 -14.15 -3.99
C LYS A 253 3.59 -12.94 -3.43
N VAL A 254 4.71 -13.21 -2.75
CA VAL A 254 5.66 -12.19 -2.29
C VAL A 254 7.00 -12.37 -3.01
N HIS A 255 7.72 -11.28 -3.15
CA HIS A 255 9.05 -11.30 -3.77
C HIS A 255 9.95 -10.24 -3.13
N ARG A 256 11.23 -10.58 -3.03
CA ARG A 256 12.30 -9.63 -2.67
C ARG A 256 13.30 -9.55 -3.81
N ASP A 257 13.56 -8.33 -4.25
CA ASP A 257 14.68 -8.03 -5.13
C ASP A 257 15.51 -6.89 -4.52
N ARG A 258 16.76 -7.21 -4.08
CA ARG A 258 17.63 -6.26 -3.38
C ARG A 258 16.96 -5.69 -2.13
N THR A 259 16.73 -4.36 -2.07
CA THR A 259 16.05 -3.69 -0.96
C THR A 259 14.53 -3.51 -1.19
N LEU A 260 13.98 -4.00 -2.30
CA LEU A 260 12.55 -3.91 -2.61
C LEU A 260 11.83 -5.21 -2.27
N LEU A 261 10.83 -5.14 -1.40
CA LEU A 261 9.95 -6.25 -1.01
C LEU A 261 8.53 -5.96 -1.50
N THR A 262 7.95 -6.90 -2.26
CA THR A 262 6.62 -6.69 -2.86
C THR A 262 5.71 -7.89 -2.68
N GLY A 263 4.39 -7.62 -2.73
CA GLY A 263 3.31 -8.61 -2.72
C GLY A 263 2.28 -8.32 -3.81
N ASP A 264 1.58 -9.34 -4.28
CA ASP A 264 0.67 -9.22 -5.43
C ASP A 264 -0.72 -8.66 -5.10
N SER A 265 -1.17 -8.76 -3.84
CA SER A 265 -2.57 -8.49 -3.48
C SER A 265 -2.77 -8.50 -1.96
N PRO A 266 -4.00 -8.25 -1.45
CA PRO A 266 -4.33 -8.42 -0.03
C PRO A 266 -3.98 -9.81 0.51
N LEU A 267 -4.03 -10.86 -0.33
CA LEU A 267 -3.66 -12.23 0.05
C LEU A 267 -2.16 -12.38 0.39
N ALA A 268 -1.32 -11.45 -0.08
CA ALA A 268 0.12 -11.42 0.22
C ALA A 268 0.45 -10.74 1.56
N SER A 269 -0.52 -10.09 2.21
CA SER A 269 -0.26 -9.18 3.34
C SER A 269 0.46 -9.84 4.51
N ASN A 270 -0.02 -11.02 4.95
CA ASN A 270 0.58 -11.77 6.05
C ASN A 270 2.00 -12.26 5.68
N ALA A 271 2.13 -12.87 4.49
CA ALA A 271 3.42 -13.37 4.00
C ALA A 271 4.45 -12.24 3.79
N LEU A 272 4.01 -11.07 3.26
CA LEU A 272 4.89 -9.92 3.08
C LEU A 272 5.34 -9.34 4.43
N GLY A 273 4.43 -9.30 5.41
CA GLY A 273 4.76 -8.87 6.76
C GLY A 273 5.84 -9.75 7.40
N LYS A 274 5.73 -11.06 7.27
CA LYS A 274 6.75 -12.03 7.73
C LYS A 274 8.08 -11.80 7.01
N LEU A 275 8.08 -11.76 5.68
CA LEU A 275 9.27 -11.52 4.87
C LEU A 275 9.95 -10.20 5.24
N ALA A 276 9.19 -9.13 5.43
CA ALA A 276 9.73 -7.82 5.80
C ALA A 276 10.37 -7.85 7.20
N ALA A 277 9.66 -8.40 8.19
CA ALA A 277 10.17 -8.47 9.56
C ALA A 277 11.46 -9.30 9.65
N GLU A 278 11.50 -10.48 9.03
CA GLU A 278 12.68 -11.36 8.99
C GLU A 278 13.84 -10.67 8.28
N THR A 279 13.59 -10.02 7.15
CA THR A 279 14.61 -9.30 6.38
C THR A 279 15.21 -8.16 7.21
N LEU A 280 14.36 -7.32 7.82
CA LEU A 280 14.82 -6.18 8.60
C LEU A 280 15.57 -6.63 9.86
N LEU A 281 15.14 -7.68 10.55
CA LEU A 281 15.84 -8.25 11.69
C LEU A 281 17.24 -8.78 11.33
N ALA A 282 17.39 -9.33 10.14
CA ALA A 282 18.66 -9.87 9.68
C ALA A 282 19.65 -8.80 9.22
N GLU A 283 19.18 -7.71 8.62
CA GLU A 283 20.04 -6.80 7.86
C GLU A 283 20.10 -5.37 8.44
N VAL A 284 19.13 -4.93 9.25
CA VAL A 284 19.15 -3.59 9.86
C VAL A 284 19.94 -3.62 11.18
N LYS A 285 20.94 -2.76 11.24
CA LYS A 285 21.81 -2.61 12.42
C LYS A 285 21.46 -1.34 13.19
#